data_fbd4ec82bf9aa13693e91142f85981d5
#
_entry.id   fbd4ec82bf9aa13693e91142f85981d5
#
_cell.length_a   1.000
_cell.length_b   1.000
_cell.length_c   1.000
_cell.angle_alpha   90.00
_cell.angle_beta   90.00
_cell.angle_gamma   90.00
#
_symmetry.space_group_name_H-M   'P 1'
#
loop_
_entity.id
_entity.type
_entity.pdbx_description
1 polymer ?
#
loop_
_entity_poly.entity_id
_entity_poly.type
_entity_poly.pdbx_seq_one_letter_code
_entity_poly.pdbx_strand_id
1 'polypeptide(L)'
;MPSAVFLRRLRHSPSALFGFIVVSLLLLTALFAPWITPMDPNWQNPASRLAVPEAQHWLGTDSYGRDVLSRLIYGTRPALGLVALVSAITLPAGLLVGILSGYYGGLTERILMRVTDIVMSMPRLLLAFAFVAMSGPGLVNGALALALTTWPAYARQARSEIQRLRHSDYLARSEEHTSELQSQR
;
A
#
# COMPACT_ATOMS: atom_id res chain seq x y z
N MET A 1 9.40 -24.43 -8.38
CA MET A 1 10.09 -23.28 -9.01
C MET A 1 9.06 -22.19 -9.28
N PRO A 2 8.68 -21.40 -8.28
CA PRO A 2 7.61 -20.37 -8.42
C PRO A 2 8.03 -19.17 -9.28
N SER A 3 9.32 -18.85 -9.37
CA SER A 3 9.84 -17.69 -10.10
C SER A 3 9.64 -17.75 -11.62
N ALA A 4 9.77 -18.92 -12.24
CA ALA A 4 9.59 -19.09 -13.68
C ALA A 4 8.12 -18.94 -14.12
N VAL A 5 7.18 -19.39 -13.28
CA VAL A 5 5.73 -19.24 -13.51
C VAL A 5 5.31 -17.78 -13.35
N PHE A 6 5.87 -17.08 -12.36
CA PHE A 6 5.64 -15.65 -12.15
C PHE A 6 6.12 -14.81 -13.34
N LEU A 7 7.36 -15.01 -13.77
CA LEU A 7 7.95 -14.30 -14.94
C LEU A 7 7.17 -14.57 -16.24
N ARG A 8 6.70 -15.81 -16.44
CA ARG A 8 5.90 -16.16 -17.61
C ARG A 8 4.54 -15.46 -17.61
N ARG A 9 3.86 -15.42 -16.46
CA ARG A 9 2.58 -14.70 -16.28
C ARG A 9 2.74 -13.19 -16.43
N LEU A 10 3.82 -12.62 -15.90
CA LEU A 10 4.13 -11.19 -16.03
C LEU A 10 4.30 -10.80 -17.52
N ARG A 11 4.99 -11.62 -18.31
CA ARG A 11 5.20 -11.37 -19.74
C ARG A 11 3.92 -11.47 -20.58
N HIS A 12 2.94 -12.24 -20.15
CA HIS A 12 1.67 -12.41 -20.86
C HIS A 12 0.59 -11.41 -20.44
N SER A 13 0.86 -10.55 -19.47
CA SER A 13 -0.06 -9.52 -19.01
C SER A 13 0.55 -8.13 -19.21
N PRO A 14 0.17 -7.38 -20.26
CA PRO A 14 0.73 -6.05 -20.54
C PRO A 14 0.57 -5.07 -19.39
N SER A 15 -0.58 -5.11 -18.69
CA SER A 15 -0.85 -4.25 -17.54
C SER A 15 0.07 -4.57 -16.35
N ALA A 16 0.35 -5.85 -16.10
CA ALA A 16 1.25 -6.27 -15.03
C ALA A 16 2.70 -5.88 -15.34
N LEU A 17 3.11 -6.03 -16.61
CA LEU A 17 4.43 -5.60 -17.06
C LEU A 17 4.60 -4.09 -16.94
N PHE A 18 3.61 -3.31 -17.38
CA PHE A 18 3.63 -1.86 -17.24
C PHE A 18 3.72 -1.44 -15.77
N GLY A 19 2.89 -2.00 -14.89
CA GLY A 19 2.93 -1.73 -13.46
C GLY A 19 4.29 -2.08 -12.83
N PHE A 20 4.87 -3.22 -13.21
CA PHE A 20 6.19 -3.63 -12.74
C PHE A 20 7.29 -2.65 -13.19
N ILE A 21 7.26 -2.19 -14.45
CA ILE A 21 8.22 -1.22 -14.97
C ILE A 21 8.11 0.10 -14.21
N VAL A 22 6.88 0.63 -14.01
CA VAL A 22 6.66 1.89 -13.29
C VAL A 22 7.16 1.81 -11.86
N VAL A 23 6.80 0.75 -11.13
CA VAL A 23 7.25 0.57 -9.74
C VAL A 23 8.77 0.43 -9.67
N SER A 24 9.37 -0.35 -10.58
CA SER A 24 10.83 -0.51 -10.64
C SER A 24 11.52 0.83 -10.93
N LEU A 25 10.97 1.62 -11.85
CA LEU A 25 11.51 2.94 -12.18
C LEU A 25 11.45 3.88 -10.96
N LEU A 26 10.34 3.92 -10.23
CA LEU A 26 10.20 4.72 -9.01
C LEU A 26 11.17 4.29 -7.93
N LEU A 27 11.36 2.98 -7.71
CA LEU A 27 12.32 2.45 -6.75
C LEU A 27 13.76 2.81 -7.13
N LEU A 28 14.12 2.67 -8.41
CA LEU A 28 15.44 3.06 -8.91
C LEU A 28 15.64 4.57 -8.77
N THR A 29 14.65 5.39 -9.14
CA THR A 29 14.71 6.84 -8.95
C THR A 29 14.94 7.21 -7.49
N ALA A 30 14.23 6.61 -6.56
CA ALA A 30 14.42 6.87 -5.13
C ALA A 30 15.79 6.42 -4.61
N LEU A 31 16.28 5.27 -5.07
CA LEU A 31 17.59 4.74 -4.69
C LEU A 31 18.71 5.65 -5.20
N PHE A 32 18.67 6.02 -6.46
CA PHE A 32 19.69 6.82 -7.13
C PHE A 32 19.46 8.34 -7.01
N ALA A 33 18.38 8.80 -6.37
CA ALA A 33 18.05 10.21 -6.24
C ALA A 33 19.24 11.11 -5.85
N PRO A 34 20.13 10.77 -4.87
CA PRO A 34 21.24 11.62 -4.51
C PRO A 34 22.27 11.84 -5.63
N TRP A 35 22.34 10.92 -6.59
CA TRP A 35 23.31 10.98 -7.69
C TRP A 35 22.73 11.54 -8.99
N ILE A 36 21.40 11.37 -9.20
CA ILE A 36 20.74 11.82 -10.43
C ILE A 36 20.03 13.18 -10.28
N THR A 37 19.94 13.71 -9.06
CA THR A 37 19.34 15.01 -8.81
C THR A 37 20.28 16.11 -9.32
N PRO A 38 19.83 16.98 -10.26
CA PRO A 38 20.70 17.99 -10.88
C PRO A 38 21.20 19.05 -9.89
N MET A 39 20.35 19.42 -8.92
CA MET A 39 20.63 20.46 -7.92
C MET A 39 20.16 20.00 -6.53
N ASP A 40 20.64 20.65 -5.48
CA ASP A 40 20.12 20.43 -4.13
C ASP A 40 18.60 20.77 -4.10
N PRO A 41 17.72 19.81 -3.79
CA PRO A 41 16.28 20.01 -3.79
C PRO A 41 15.78 21.03 -2.76
N ASN A 42 16.62 21.38 -1.77
CA ASN A 42 16.30 22.34 -0.72
C ASN A 42 16.92 23.72 -0.97
N TRP A 43 17.82 23.84 -1.95
CA TRP A 43 18.45 25.11 -2.29
C TRP A 43 17.40 26.13 -2.76
N GLN A 44 17.35 27.29 -2.12
CA GLN A 44 16.43 28.38 -2.43
C GLN A 44 17.15 29.53 -3.10
N ASN A 45 16.61 29.97 -4.24
CA ASN A 45 17.11 31.17 -4.93
C ASN A 45 15.97 32.15 -5.20
N PRO A 46 15.80 33.19 -4.36
CA PRO A 46 14.75 34.19 -4.53
C PRO A 46 14.75 34.90 -5.88
N ALA A 47 15.90 35.00 -6.53
CA ALA A 47 16.04 35.69 -7.82
C ALA A 47 15.44 34.86 -8.98
N SER A 48 15.35 33.55 -8.86
CA SER A 48 14.77 32.63 -9.86
C SER A 48 13.42 32.05 -9.45
N ARG A 49 12.63 32.83 -8.70
CA ARG A 49 11.28 32.38 -8.28
C ARG A 49 10.34 32.27 -9.48
N LEU A 50 9.62 31.14 -9.56
CA LEU A 50 8.63 30.87 -10.62
C LEU A 50 9.24 31.02 -12.03
N ALA A 51 10.51 30.73 -12.18
CA ALA A 51 11.16 30.72 -13.48
C ALA A 51 10.56 29.62 -14.38
N VAL A 52 10.36 29.95 -15.65
CA VAL A 52 9.89 29.00 -16.66
C VAL A 52 10.94 27.93 -16.94
N PRO A 53 10.56 26.78 -17.54
CA PRO A 53 11.52 25.76 -17.95
C PRO A 53 12.62 26.33 -18.84
N GLU A 54 13.88 26.09 -18.47
CA GLU A 54 15.08 26.52 -19.17
C GLU A 54 16.21 25.49 -19.01
N ALA A 55 17.36 25.73 -19.68
CA ALA A 55 18.48 24.78 -19.66
C ALA A 55 19.03 24.47 -18.27
N GLN A 56 18.93 25.42 -17.32
CA GLN A 56 19.36 25.23 -15.94
C GLN A 56 18.26 24.60 -15.06
N HIS A 57 16.99 24.85 -15.36
CA HIS A 57 15.82 24.37 -14.63
C HIS A 57 14.83 23.71 -15.59
N TRP A 58 15.03 22.44 -15.90
CA TRP A 58 14.27 21.73 -16.93
C TRP A 58 12.74 21.72 -16.73
N LEU A 59 12.29 21.75 -15.49
CA LEU A 59 10.87 21.90 -15.12
C LEU A 59 10.55 23.24 -14.44
N GLY A 60 11.46 24.21 -14.58
CA GLY A 60 11.32 25.50 -13.91
C GLY A 60 11.59 25.44 -12.40
N THR A 61 11.19 26.49 -11.71
CA THR A 61 11.37 26.64 -10.26
C THR A 61 10.05 26.92 -9.55
N ASP A 62 10.00 26.59 -8.25
CA ASP A 62 8.83 26.83 -7.40
C ASP A 62 8.80 28.26 -6.83
N SER A 63 7.81 28.54 -5.97
CA SER A 63 7.65 29.84 -5.30
C SER A 63 8.80 30.27 -4.39
N TYR A 64 9.72 29.35 -4.08
CA TYR A 64 10.94 29.63 -3.31
C TYR A 64 12.20 29.64 -4.18
N GLY A 65 12.05 29.52 -5.52
CA GLY A 65 13.17 29.42 -6.45
C GLY A 65 13.92 28.11 -6.41
N ARG A 66 13.29 27.02 -5.91
CA ARG A 66 13.90 25.67 -5.86
C ARG A 66 13.60 24.94 -7.16
N ASP A 67 14.55 24.14 -7.63
CA ASP A 67 14.41 23.35 -8.86
C ASP A 67 13.32 22.27 -8.72
N VAL A 68 12.31 22.33 -9.58
CA VAL A 68 11.15 21.43 -9.52
C VAL A 68 11.56 19.98 -9.85
N LEU A 69 12.44 19.77 -10.84
CA LEU A 69 12.88 18.44 -11.22
C LEU A 69 13.65 17.76 -10.09
N SER A 70 14.59 18.48 -9.47
CA SER A 70 15.35 17.98 -8.33
C SER A 70 14.44 17.58 -7.17
N ARG A 71 13.42 18.38 -6.89
CA ARG A 71 12.43 18.10 -5.85
C ARG A 71 11.56 16.89 -6.17
N LEU A 72 11.15 16.69 -7.42
CA LEU A 72 10.38 15.51 -7.84
C LEU A 72 11.21 14.24 -7.68
N ILE A 73 12.46 14.25 -8.18
CA ILE A 73 13.37 13.11 -8.08
C ILE A 73 13.61 12.75 -6.60
N TYR A 74 14.04 13.72 -5.80
CA TYR A 74 14.37 13.48 -4.40
C TYR A 74 13.16 13.16 -3.53
N GLY A 75 11.99 13.74 -3.86
CA GLY A 75 10.71 13.53 -3.19
C GLY A 75 10.19 12.09 -3.30
N THR A 76 10.67 11.29 -4.26
CA THR A 76 10.32 9.86 -4.35
C THR A 76 10.76 9.08 -3.11
N ARG A 77 11.85 9.46 -2.45
CA ARG A 77 12.39 8.78 -1.26
C ARG A 77 11.45 8.84 -0.06
N PRO A 78 11.05 10.03 0.44
CA PRO A 78 10.10 10.09 1.55
C PRO A 78 8.72 9.53 1.18
N ALA A 79 8.28 9.67 -0.07
CA ALA A 79 7.01 9.12 -0.54
C ALA A 79 7.00 7.59 -0.47
N LEU A 80 8.01 6.92 -1.04
CA LEU A 80 8.14 5.45 -0.97
C LEU A 80 8.42 4.97 0.45
N GLY A 81 9.19 5.72 1.24
CA GLY A 81 9.41 5.43 2.65
C GLY A 81 8.12 5.43 3.45
N LEU A 82 7.25 6.41 3.21
CA LEU A 82 5.92 6.48 3.84
C LEU A 82 5.06 5.27 3.43
N VAL A 83 4.99 4.96 2.13
CA VAL A 83 4.23 3.80 1.62
C VAL A 83 4.74 2.50 2.24
N ALA A 84 6.06 2.30 2.28
CA ALA A 84 6.67 1.11 2.87
C ALA A 84 6.33 0.99 4.37
N LEU A 85 6.46 2.08 5.12
CA LEU A 85 6.20 2.10 6.56
C LEU A 85 4.72 1.85 6.87
N VAL A 86 3.81 2.52 6.17
CA VAL A 86 2.36 2.29 6.31
C VAL A 86 2.01 0.83 5.98
N SER A 87 2.52 0.32 4.87
CA SER A 87 2.25 -1.06 4.43
C SER A 87 2.80 -2.09 5.42
N ALA A 88 4.01 -1.87 5.95
CA ALA A 88 4.64 -2.76 6.93
C ALA A 88 3.84 -2.88 8.24
N ILE A 89 3.04 -1.88 8.59
CA ILE A 89 2.17 -1.91 9.77
C ILE A 89 0.77 -2.43 9.40
N THR A 90 0.20 -1.87 8.35
CA THR A 90 -1.21 -2.10 7.96
C THR A 90 -1.44 -3.53 7.47
N LEU A 91 -0.55 -4.07 6.63
CA LEU A 91 -0.74 -5.39 6.03
C LEU A 91 -0.69 -6.50 7.10
N PRO A 92 0.33 -6.60 7.97
CA PRO A 92 0.34 -7.64 9.00
C PRO A 92 -0.84 -7.52 9.97
N ALA A 93 -1.17 -6.31 10.42
CA ALA A 93 -2.30 -6.10 11.32
C ALA A 93 -3.63 -6.49 10.69
N GLY A 94 -3.90 -6.01 9.47
CA GLY A 94 -5.12 -6.32 8.73
C GLY A 94 -5.23 -7.81 8.39
N LEU A 95 -4.14 -8.42 7.88
CA LEU A 95 -4.11 -9.85 7.57
C LEU A 95 -4.33 -10.70 8.82
N LEU A 96 -3.67 -10.40 9.93
CA LEU A 96 -3.83 -11.15 11.18
C LEU A 96 -5.29 -11.12 11.66
N VAL A 97 -5.89 -9.94 11.76
CA VAL A 97 -7.28 -9.79 12.18
C VAL A 97 -8.25 -10.47 11.20
N GLY A 98 -8.02 -10.31 9.90
CA GLY A 98 -8.85 -10.91 8.86
C GLY A 98 -8.78 -12.44 8.83
N ILE A 99 -7.57 -13.00 8.91
CA ILE A 99 -7.35 -14.46 8.94
C ILE A 99 -7.97 -15.06 10.19
N LEU A 100 -7.69 -14.52 11.38
CA LEU A 100 -8.27 -15.02 12.62
C LEU A 100 -9.79 -14.98 12.60
N SER A 101 -10.36 -13.86 12.13
CA SER A 101 -11.79 -13.69 11.98
C SER A 101 -12.41 -14.68 11.00
N GLY A 102 -11.83 -14.84 9.81
CA GLY A 102 -12.33 -15.73 8.75
C GLY A 102 -12.14 -17.21 9.08
N TYR A 103 -11.05 -17.56 9.80
CA TYR A 103 -10.73 -18.94 10.13
C TYR A 103 -11.55 -19.49 11.31
N TYR A 104 -11.57 -18.79 12.45
CA TYR A 104 -12.28 -19.26 13.64
C TYR A 104 -13.78 -19.04 13.56
N GLY A 105 -14.24 -17.96 12.93
CA GLY A 105 -15.67 -17.64 12.86
C GLY A 105 -16.31 -17.34 14.23
N GLY A 106 -17.64 -17.45 14.31
CA GLY A 106 -18.39 -17.39 15.56
C GLY A 106 -18.17 -16.12 16.39
N LEU A 107 -17.81 -16.28 17.66
CA LEU A 107 -17.60 -15.17 18.60
C LEU A 107 -16.35 -14.36 18.26
N THR A 108 -15.26 -15.02 17.84
CA THR A 108 -14.01 -14.36 17.44
C THR A 108 -14.24 -13.43 16.26
N GLU A 109 -14.93 -13.91 15.25
CA GLU A 109 -15.30 -13.10 14.09
C GLU A 109 -16.15 -11.90 14.50
N ARG A 110 -17.16 -12.14 15.33
CA ARG A 110 -18.08 -11.09 15.77
C ARG A 110 -17.36 -9.97 16.52
N ILE A 111 -16.44 -10.31 17.43
CA ILE A 111 -15.66 -9.33 18.19
C ILE A 111 -14.71 -8.56 17.29
N LEU A 112 -13.89 -9.28 16.50
CA LEU A 112 -12.89 -8.65 15.65
C LEU A 112 -13.52 -7.74 14.59
N MET A 113 -14.63 -8.18 13.97
CA MET A 113 -15.32 -7.35 13.00
C MET A 113 -16.05 -6.18 13.65
N ARG A 114 -16.55 -6.30 14.89
CA ARG A 114 -17.12 -5.17 15.60
C ARG A 114 -16.08 -4.08 15.86
N VAL A 115 -14.86 -4.44 16.27
CA VAL A 115 -13.75 -3.48 16.43
C VAL A 115 -13.41 -2.82 15.08
N THR A 116 -13.35 -3.62 14.01
CA THR A 116 -13.14 -3.13 12.64
C THR A 116 -14.22 -2.12 12.24
N ASP A 117 -15.48 -2.41 12.52
CA ASP A 117 -16.63 -1.55 12.19
C ASP A 117 -16.60 -0.24 12.99
N ILE A 118 -16.22 -0.27 14.26
CA ILE A 118 -16.07 0.93 15.10
C ILE A 118 -15.01 1.86 14.49
N VAL A 119 -13.85 1.35 14.13
CA VAL A 119 -12.80 2.17 13.51
C VAL A 119 -13.26 2.72 12.16
N MET A 120 -13.97 1.92 11.36
CA MET A 120 -14.46 2.36 10.05
C MET A 120 -15.67 3.32 10.12
N SER A 121 -16.39 3.37 11.24
CA SER A 121 -17.48 4.33 11.43
C SER A 121 -17.00 5.75 11.64
N MET A 122 -15.73 5.94 12.01
CA MET A 122 -15.13 7.24 12.18
C MET A 122 -14.62 7.81 10.84
N PRO A 123 -14.80 9.11 10.57
CA PRO A 123 -14.20 9.75 9.40
C PRO A 123 -12.67 9.63 9.46
N ARG A 124 -12.08 8.93 8.47
CA ARG A 124 -10.64 8.59 8.44
C ARG A 124 -9.72 9.79 8.69
N LEU A 125 -10.02 10.91 8.01
CA LEU A 125 -9.21 12.12 8.15
C LEU A 125 -9.28 12.70 9.56
N LEU A 126 -10.45 12.70 10.19
CA LEU A 126 -10.59 13.19 11.57
C LEU A 126 -9.80 12.32 12.55
N LEU A 127 -9.87 11.01 12.42
CA LEU A 127 -9.10 10.09 13.26
C LEU A 127 -7.59 10.26 13.05
N ALA A 128 -7.15 10.41 11.80
CA ALA A 128 -5.75 10.64 11.48
C ALA A 128 -5.25 11.98 12.02
N PHE A 129 -6.02 13.05 11.87
CA PHE A 129 -5.67 14.36 12.41
C PHE A 129 -5.64 14.38 13.93
N ALA A 130 -6.61 13.75 14.59
CA ALA A 130 -6.61 13.63 16.04
C ALA A 130 -5.35 12.91 16.54
N PHE A 131 -4.95 11.81 15.88
CA PHE A 131 -3.73 11.09 16.22
C PHE A 131 -2.48 11.97 16.05
N VAL A 132 -2.34 12.66 14.92
CA VAL A 132 -1.17 13.55 14.67
C VAL A 132 -1.19 14.75 15.62
N ALA A 133 -2.35 15.29 15.98
CA ALA A 133 -2.45 16.37 16.95
C ALA A 133 -1.95 15.98 18.35
N MET A 134 -2.15 14.71 18.73
CA MET A 134 -1.68 14.17 20.01
C MET A 134 -0.20 13.73 19.98
N SER A 135 0.24 13.11 18.88
CA SER A 135 1.58 12.52 18.76
C SER A 135 2.63 13.50 18.20
N GLY A 136 2.19 14.63 17.65
CA GLY A 136 3.03 15.63 16.99
C GLY A 136 3.27 15.37 15.50
N PRO A 137 3.83 16.35 14.78
CA PRO A 137 4.13 16.25 13.35
C PRO A 137 5.31 15.29 13.11
N GLY A 138 5.34 14.66 11.92
CA GLY A 138 6.45 13.82 11.50
C GLY A 138 6.01 12.69 10.58
N LEU A 139 6.96 12.19 9.78
CA LEU A 139 6.70 11.13 8.79
C LEU A 139 6.21 9.84 9.49
N VAL A 140 6.83 9.47 10.60
CA VAL A 140 6.47 8.27 11.35
C VAL A 140 5.08 8.41 11.98
N ASN A 141 4.79 9.55 12.62
CA ASN A 141 3.48 9.81 13.21
C ASN A 141 2.37 9.86 12.15
N GLY A 142 2.65 10.45 10.98
CA GLY A 142 1.75 10.39 9.83
C GLY A 142 1.52 8.97 9.31
N ALA A 143 2.57 8.14 9.24
CA ALA A 143 2.46 6.74 8.86
C ALA A 143 1.61 5.93 9.87
N LEU A 144 1.82 6.13 11.15
CA LEU A 144 1.03 5.49 12.21
C LEU A 144 -0.44 5.91 12.15
N ALA A 145 -0.72 7.19 11.94
CA ALA A 145 -2.07 7.72 11.77
C ALA A 145 -2.78 7.07 10.56
N LEU A 146 -2.08 6.96 9.43
CA LEU A 146 -2.61 6.29 8.24
C LEU A 146 -2.80 4.80 8.47
N ALA A 147 -1.86 4.12 9.10
CA ALA A 147 -1.97 2.70 9.40
C ALA A 147 -3.15 2.41 10.34
N LEU A 148 -3.34 3.24 11.37
CA LEU A 148 -4.47 3.13 12.32
C LEU A 148 -5.83 3.20 11.63
N THR A 149 -5.93 3.96 10.54
CA THR A 149 -7.19 4.18 9.81
C THR A 149 -7.40 3.23 8.64
N THR A 150 -6.35 2.54 8.15
CA THR A 150 -6.42 1.75 6.92
C THR A 150 -6.43 0.24 7.13
N TRP A 151 -5.87 -0.28 8.23
CA TRP A 151 -5.85 -1.72 8.51
C TRP A 151 -7.23 -2.41 8.46
N PRO A 152 -8.36 -1.75 8.85
CA PRO A 152 -9.66 -2.40 8.84
C PRO A 152 -10.12 -2.85 7.45
N ALA A 153 -9.77 -2.09 6.40
CA ALA A 153 -10.09 -2.46 5.02
C ALA A 153 -9.40 -3.77 4.61
N TYR A 154 -8.12 -3.93 4.96
CA TYR A 154 -7.37 -5.16 4.72
C TYR A 154 -7.89 -6.34 5.56
N ALA A 155 -8.32 -6.08 6.80
CA ALA A 155 -8.92 -7.11 7.65
C ALA A 155 -10.21 -7.66 7.03
N ARG A 156 -11.09 -6.81 6.52
CA ARG A 156 -12.31 -7.25 5.82
C ARG A 156 -12.01 -8.04 4.56
N GLN A 157 -11.05 -7.56 3.76
CA GLN A 157 -10.65 -8.24 2.54
C GLN A 157 -10.09 -9.63 2.85
N ALA A 158 -9.14 -9.73 3.78
CA ALA A 158 -8.56 -11.00 4.18
C ALA A 158 -9.61 -11.97 4.75
N ARG A 159 -10.52 -11.49 5.60
CA ARG A 159 -11.65 -12.29 6.10
C ARG A 159 -12.49 -12.86 4.97
N SER A 160 -12.88 -12.04 4.01
CA SER A 160 -13.73 -12.49 2.89
C SER A 160 -13.04 -13.54 2.04
N GLU A 161 -11.74 -13.43 1.80
CA GLU A 161 -10.97 -14.42 1.05
C GLU A 161 -10.83 -15.76 1.82
N ILE A 162 -10.59 -15.71 3.13
CA ILE A 162 -10.53 -16.92 3.97
C ILE A 162 -11.88 -17.64 4.00
N GLN A 163 -12.98 -16.90 4.13
CA GLN A 163 -14.32 -17.50 4.10
C GLN A 163 -14.65 -18.13 2.74
N ARG A 164 -14.26 -17.47 1.65
CA ARG A 164 -14.42 -17.99 0.30
C ARG A 164 -13.62 -19.29 0.09
N LEU A 165 -12.36 -19.35 0.54
CA LEU A 165 -11.55 -20.57 0.46
C LEU A 165 -12.16 -21.72 1.26
N ARG A 166 -12.61 -21.47 2.48
CA ARG A 166 -13.26 -22.49 3.31
C ARG A 166 -14.51 -23.04 2.65
N HIS A 167 -15.29 -22.20 1.98
CA HIS A 167 -16.52 -22.62 1.31
C HIS A 167 -16.22 -23.46 0.06
N SER A 168 -15.17 -23.13 -0.71
CA SER A 168 -14.74 -23.90 -1.86
C SER A 168 -14.23 -25.29 -1.47
N ASP A 169 -13.44 -25.41 -0.41
CA ASP A 169 -12.93 -26.69 0.08
C ASP A 169 -14.06 -27.59 0.62
N TYR A 170 -15.07 -26.99 1.25
CA TYR A 170 -16.24 -27.74 1.74
C TYR A 170 -17.07 -28.30 0.57
N LEU A 171 -17.29 -27.51 -0.47
CA LEU A 171 -18.02 -27.96 -1.67
C LEU A 171 -17.26 -29.06 -2.42
N ALA A 172 -15.95 -28.92 -2.61
CA ALA A 172 -15.12 -29.94 -3.26
C ALA A 172 -15.20 -31.29 -2.53
N ARG A 173 -15.10 -31.30 -1.20
CA ARG A 173 -15.22 -32.52 -0.38
C ARG A 173 -16.64 -33.13 -0.44
N SER A 174 -17.69 -32.30 -0.54
CA SER A 174 -19.06 -32.82 -0.65
C SER A 174 -19.32 -33.48 -2.00
N GLU A 175 -18.71 -32.99 -3.07
CA GLU A 175 -18.79 -33.59 -4.41
C GLU A 175 -18.03 -34.93 -4.48
N GLU A 176 -16.85 -35.03 -3.86
CA GLU A 176 -16.10 -36.28 -3.77
C GLU A 176 -16.89 -37.38 -3.06
N HIS A 177 -17.51 -37.09 -1.90
CA HIS A 177 -18.34 -38.05 -1.20
C HIS A 177 -19.60 -38.47 -1.98
N THR A 178 -20.20 -37.53 -2.73
CA THR A 178 -21.40 -37.86 -3.54
C THR A 178 -21.05 -38.74 -4.73
N SER A 179 -19.90 -38.53 -5.36
CA SER A 179 -19.42 -39.35 -6.48
C SER A 179 -19.02 -40.74 -6.04
N GLU A 180 -18.41 -40.92 -4.85
CA GLU A 180 -18.10 -42.23 -4.26
C GLU A 180 -19.37 -43.06 -3.98
N LEU A 181 -20.42 -42.46 -3.43
CA LEU A 181 -21.69 -43.13 -3.17
C LEU A 181 -22.44 -43.53 -4.45
N GLN A 182 -22.28 -42.80 -5.54
CA GLN A 182 -22.83 -43.14 -6.85
C GLN A 182 -22.07 -44.24 -7.56
N SER A 183 -20.75 -44.36 -7.32
CA SER A 183 -19.93 -45.44 -7.90
C SER A 183 -20.12 -46.80 -7.25
N GLN A 184 -20.74 -46.86 -6.06
CA GLN A 184 -21.01 -48.10 -5.30
C GLN A 184 -22.42 -48.67 -5.54
N ARG A 185 -23.22 -48.07 -6.43
CA ARG A 185 -24.51 -48.56 -6.87
C ARG A 185 -24.44 -49.12 -8.29
#